data_c1ef73c0be65a42c3d547226bdf3cc5a
#
_entry.id   c1ef73c0be65a42c3d547226bdf3cc5a
#
_cell.length_a   1.000
_cell.length_b   1.000
_cell.length_c   1.000
_cell.angle_alpha   90.00
_cell.angle_beta   90.00
_cell.angle_gamma   90.00
#
_symmetry.space_group_name_H-M   'P 1'
#
loop_
_entity.id
_entity.type
_entity.pdbx_description
1 polymer ?
#
loop_
_entity_poly.entity_id
_entity_poly.type
_entity_poly.pdbx_seq_one_letter_code
_entity_poly.pdbx_strand_id
1 'polypeptide(L)'
;VPGLSRLPYSLKVLAENLLRTEDGANVTAAQIEALASWEPEAEPSHEIQFTPARVVMQDFTGVPCIVDLATMREAVSGLGGDPDKINPLNPAEMVIDHSVQIDVFGRQDALERNMDIEYERNGERYQFLRWGQGAFQNFKVVPPGTGIVHQVNIEYLARVTMTRDGVAYPDTCVGTDSHTTMVNGLGVLGWGVGGIEAEAAMLGQPVSMLIPKVVGFKLTGSIPAGSTATDVVLTITQMLRQHGVVGKFVEFYGNGVAEVPLANRATIGTCLQSSAQRPRASPSTASRSTTCA
;
A
#
# COMPACT_ATOMS: atom_id res chain seq x y z
N VAL A 1 11.15 -6.20 -24.91
CA VAL A 1 9.78 -6.03 -25.41
C VAL A 1 9.66 -4.62 -26.00
N PRO A 2 9.34 -4.47 -27.31
CA PRO A 2 9.12 -3.17 -27.92
C PRO A 2 7.98 -2.42 -27.23
N GLY A 3 8.07 -1.08 -27.12
CA GLY A 3 6.99 -0.26 -26.54
C GLY A 3 7.22 0.15 -25.09
N LEU A 4 7.93 -0.63 -24.27
CA LEU A 4 8.12 -0.33 -22.83
C LEU A 4 8.77 1.04 -22.56
N SER A 5 9.66 1.51 -23.43
CA SER A 5 10.32 2.82 -23.27
C SER A 5 9.35 4.01 -23.36
N ARG A 6 8.22 3.86 -24.06
CA ARG A 6 7.20 4.89 -24.24
C ARG A 6 6.24 5.02 -23.07
N LEU A 7 6.16 4.00 -22.22
CA LEU A 7 5.20 3.96 -21.11
C LEU A 7 5.45 5.10 -20.13
N PRO A 8 4.38 5.62 -19.48
CA PRO A 8 4.47 6.43 -18.27
C PRO A 8 5.28 5.72 -17.17
N TYR A 9 5.82 6.46 -16.22
CA TYR A 9 6.69 5.89 -15.18
C TYR A 9 5.98 4.85 -14.30
N SER A 10 4.75 5.10 -13.91
CA SER A 10 3.95 4.15 -13.14
C SER A 10 3.76 2.82 -13.89
N LEU A 11 3.51 2.88 -15.19
CA LEU A 11 3.39 1.68 -16.02
C LEU A 11 4.74 0.99 -16.27
N LYS A 12 5.86 1.73 -16.27
CA LYS A 12 7.20 1.11 -16.28
C LYS A 12 7.48 0.31 -15.02
N VAL A 13 7.02 0.80 -13.86
CA VAL A 13 7.13 0.04 -12.61
C VAL A 13 6.28 -1.24 -12.68
N LEU A 14 5.06 -1.16 -13.22
CA LEU A 14 4.24 -2.36 -13.44
C LEU A 14 4.89 -3.32 -14.45
N ALA A 15 5.48 -2.80 -15.52
CA ALA A 15 6.17 -3.62 -16.53
C ALA A 15 7.39 -4.34 -15.94
N GLU A 16 8.20 -3.65 -15.12
CA GLU A 16 9.30 -4.28 -14.38
C GLU A 16 8.77 -5.41 -13.49
N ASN A 17 7.69 -5.14 -12.74
CA ASN A 17 7.08 -6.12 -11.86
C ASN A 17 6.66 -7.38 -12.62
N LEU A 18 5.90 -7.23 -13.71
CA LEU A 18 5.47 -8.36 -14.53
C LEU A 18 6.65 -9.13 -15.13
N LEU A 19 7.67 -8.43 -15.62
CA LEU A 19 8.88 -9.08 -16.19
C LEU A 19 9.64 -9.89 -15.14
N ARG A 20 9.71 -9.41 -13.91
CA ARG A 20 10.43 -10.07 -12.82
C ARG A 20 9.66 -11.24 -12.22
N THR A 21 8.33 -11.20 -12.27
CA THR A 21 7.45 -12.19 -11.65
C THR A 21 6.76 -13.12 -12.66
N GLU A 22 7.14 -13.03 -13.94
CA GLU A 22 6.62 -13.90 -15.00
C GLU A 22 6.91 -15.37 -14.66
N ASP A 23 5.86 -16.19 -14.62
CA ASP A 23 5.89 -17.60 -14.25
C ASP A 23 5.15 -18.49 -15.28
N GLY A 24 4.58 -17.88 -16.32
CA GLY A 24 3.77 -18.54 -17.34
C GLY A 24 2.41 -19.03 -16.88
N ALA A 25 2.08 -18.87 -15.60
CA ALA A 25 0.82 -19.30 -15.00
C ALA A 25 -0.04 -18.12 -14.49
N ASN A 26 0.43 -17.41 -13.48
CA ASN A 26 -0.23 -16.23 -12.93
C ASN A 26 0.14 -14.98 -13.74
N VAL A 27 1.42 -14.79 -13.93
CA VAL A 27 1.97 -13.69 -14.76
C VAL A 27 2.47 -14.26 -16.07
N THR A 28 1.89 -13.84 -17.17
CA THR A 28 2.14 -14.40 -18.51
C THR A 28 2.78 -13.36 -19.44
N ALA A 29 3.51 -13.83 -20.44
CA ALA A 29 4.06 -12.99 -21.51
C ALA A 29 2.98 -12.15 -22.21
N ALA A 30 1.78 -12.66 -22.36
CA ALA A 30 0.65 -11.94 -22.96
C ALA A 30 0.24 -10.70 -22.16
N GLN A 31 0.32 -10.73 -20.82
CA GLN A 31 0.06 -9.55 -19.97
C GLN A 31 1.14 -8.49 -20.16
N ILE A 32 2.40 -8.91 -20.32
CA ILE A 32 3.54 -8.00 -20.56
C ILE A 32 3.39 -7.33 -21.93
N GLU A 33 3.01 -8.08 -22.94
CA GLU A 33 2.77 -7.57 -24.30
C GLU A 33 1.56 -6.61 -24.34
N ALA A 34 0.48 -6.93 -23.62
CA ALA A 34 -0.67 -6.07 -23.48
C ALA A 34 -0.29 -4.73 -22.84
N LEU A 35 0.51 -4.75 -21.75
CA LEU A 35 1.01 -3.55 -21.12
C LEU A 35 1.95 -2.74 -22.03
N ALA A 36 2.83 -3.42 -22.78
CA ALA A 36 3.73 -2.76 -23.73
C ALA A 36 2.99 -2.07 -24.89
N SER A 37 1.80 -2.56 -25.20
CA SER A 37 0.90 -2.04 -26.24
C SER A 37 -0.08 -0.98 -25.71
N TRP A 38 0.13 -0.49 -24.49
CA TRP A 38 -0.74 0.51 -23.88
C TRP A 38 -0.90 1.78 -24.71
N GLU A 39 -2.13 2.24 -24.85
CA GLU A 39 -2.48 3.46 -25.55
C GLU A 39 -3.28 4.39 -24.62
N PRO A 40 -2.97 5.71 -24.57
CA PRO A 40 -3.57 6.64 -23.61
C PRO A 40 -5.10 6.74 -23.67
N GLU A 41 -5.66 6.67 -24.87
CA GLU A 41 -7.10 6.87 -25.10
C GLU A 41 -7.90 5.56 -25.07
N ALA A 42 -7.23 4.41 -25.08
CA ALA A 42 -7.91 3.13 -25.07
C ALA A 42 -8.63 2.88 -23.73
N GLU A 43 -9.81 2.25 -23.78
CA GLU A 43 -10.46 1.81 -22.55
C GLU A 43 -9.73 0.59 -21.97
N PRO A 44 -9.53 0.54 -20.65
CA PRO A 44 -8.90 -0.60 -19.98
C PRO A 44 -9.68 -1.90 -20.25
N SER A 45 -9.02 -2.88 -20.85
CA SER A 45 -9.65 -4.15 -21.25
C SER A 45 -8.83 -5.38 -20.87
N HIS A 46 -7.57 -5.19 -20.49
CA HIS A 46 -6.66 -6.28 -20.14
C HIS A 46 -6.35 -6.23 -18.64
N GLU A 47 -6.44 -7.38 -17.98
CA GLU A 47 -6.02 -7.58 -16.62
C GLU A 47 -4.55 -8.00 -16.55
N ILE A 48 -3.87 -7.54 -15.53
CA ILE A 48 -2.52 -7.92 -15.15
C ILE A 48 -2.50 -8.40 -13.71
N GLN A 49 -1.51 -9.22 -13.39
CA GLN A 49 -1.30 -9.77 -12.06
C GLN A 49 -0.08 -9.10 -11.42
N PHE A 50 -0.30 -8.21 -10.47
CA PHE A 50 0.73 -7.44 -9.82
C PHE A 50 1.14 -8.08 -8.49
N THR A 51 2.45 -8.29 -8.29
CA THR A 51 3.00 -8.80 -7.03
C THR A 51 3.71 -7.69 -6.27
N PRO A 52 3.15 -7.16 -5.17
CA PRO A 52 3.81 -6.09 -4.43
C PRO A 52 5.13 -6.54 -3.82
N ALA A 53 6.09 -5.62 -3.75
CA ALA A 53 7.39 -5.91 -3.15
C ALA A 53 7.31 -6.11 -1.63
N ARG A 54 6.31 -5.51 -0.98
CA ARG A 54 6.05 -5.63 0.46
C ARG A 54 4.61 -5.26 0.80
N VAL A 55 4.20 -5.67 2.01
CA VAL A 55 2.90 -5.37 2.60
C VAL A 55 3.10 -4.56 3.87
N VAL A 56 2.40 -3.44 4.01
CA VAL A 56 2.37 -2.63 5.23
C VAL A 56 1.02 -2.76 5.90
N MET A 57 1.04 -2.95 7.21
CA MET A 57 -0.17 -3.13 8.01
C MET A 57 -0.16 -2.20 9.22
N GLN A 58 -1.32 -1.74 9.63
CA GLN A 58 -1.56 -1.22 10.97
C GLN A 58 -2.12 -2.33 11.87
N ASP A 59 -2.16 -2.11 13.16
CA ASP A 59 -2.44 -3.16 14.15
C ASP A 59 -3.90 -3.66 14.18
N PHE A 60 -4.91 -2.85 13.81
CA PHE A 60 -6.30 -3.32 13.83
C PHE A 60 -6.61 -4.34 12.73
N THR A 61 -6.07 -4.13 11.54
CA THR A 61 -6.29 -5.01 10.39
C THR A 61 -5.17 -6.04 10.22
N GLY A 62 -3.97 -5.74 10.69
CA GLY A 62 -2.81 -6.60 10.55
C GLY A 62 -2.75 -7.73 11.58
N VAL A 63 -3.18 -7.50 12.82
CA VAL A 63 -3.19 -8.57 13.84
C VAL A 63 -4.05 -9.75 13.41
N PRO A 64 -5.30 -9.58 12.91
CA PRO A 64 -6.07 -10.69 12.36
C PRO A 64 -5.33 -11.47 11.27
N CYS A 65 -4.65 -10.81 10.33
CA CYS A 65 -3.88 -11.50 9.29
C CYS A 65 -2.79 -12.41 9.88
N ILE A 66 -2.11 -11.98 10.95
CA ILE A 66 -1.10 -12.82 11.60
C ILE A 66 -1.73 -13.97 12.41
N VAL A 67 -2.92 -13.75 12.98
CA VAL A 67 -3.71 -14.83 13.62
C VAL A 67 -4.09 -15.89 12.59
N ASP A 68 -4.51 -15.49 11.40
CA ASP A 68 -4.86 -16.40 10.31
C ASP A 68 -3.64 -17.22 9.87
N LEU A 69 -2.46 -16.61 9.72
CA LEU A 69 -1.22 -17.34 9.45
C LEU A 69 -0.88 -18.35 10.57
N ALA A 70 -1.10 -17.99 11.83
CA ALA A 70 -0.89 -18.90 12.97
C ALA A 70 -1.86 -20.08 12.91
N THR A 71 -3.14 -19.83 12.61
CA THR A 71 -4.17 -20.86 12.43
C THR A 71 -3.86 -21.77 11.24
N MET A 72 -3.34 -21.22 10.14
CA MET A 72 -2.87 -22.03 9.01
C MET A 72 -1.74 -22.97 9.40
N ARG A 73 -0.76 -22.53 10.23
CA ARG A 73 0.29 -23.39 10.77
C ARG A 73 -0.27 -24.54 11.60
N GLU A 74 -1.23 -24.22 12.46
CA GLU A 74 -1.90 -25.23 13.30
C GLU A 74 -2.63 -26.26 12.43
N ALA A 75 -3.38 -25.82 11.43
CA ALA A 75 -4.08 -26.70 10.51
C ALA A 75 -3.13 -27.59 9.71
N VAL A 76 -2.04 -27.04 9.18
CA VAL A 76 -1.01 -27.82 8.46
C VAL A 76 -0.37 -28.86 9.37
N SER A 77 -0.05 -28.51 10.62
CA SER A 77 0.48 -29.44 11.62
C SER A 77 -0.52 -30.56 11.92
N GLY A 78 -1.81 -30.22 12.09
CA GLY A 78 -2.89 -31.19 12.31
C GLY A 78 -3.08 -32.19 11.15
N LEU A 79 -2.74 -31.75 9.93
CA LEU A 79 -2.74 -32.61 8.73
C LEU A 79 -1.43 -33.40 8.53
N GLY A 80 -0.47 -33.29 9.47
CA GLY A 80 0.82 -33.97 9.39
C GLY A 80 1.83 -33.29 8.46
N GLY A 81 1.56 -32.05 8.03
CA GLY A 81 2.47 -31.24 7.23
C GLY A 81 3.45 -30.43 8.09
N ASP A 82 4.38 -29.77 7.41
CA ASP A 82 5.39 -28.91 8.04
C ASP A 82 4.83 -27.47 8.20
N PRO A 83 4.56 -26.99 9.43
CA PRO A 83 4.02 -25.67 9.68
C PRO A 83 4.97 -24.53 9.28
N ASP A 84 6.28 -24.79 9.21
CA ASP A 84 7.27 -23.77 8.84
C ASP A 84 7.19 -23.38 7.36
N LYS A 85 6.40 -24.09 6.55
CA LYS A 85 6.07 -23.69 5.19
C LYS A 85 5.12 -22.50 5.12
N ILE A 86 4.38 -22.22 6.18
CA ILE A 86 3.48 -21.07 6.25
C ILE A 86 4.27 -19.87 6.75
N ASN A 87 4.64 -19.01 5.83
CA ASN A 87 5.35 -17.76 6.06
C ASN A 87 4.91 -16.68 5.06
N PRO A 88 5.02 -15.40 5.40
CA PRO A 88 4.93 -14.36 4.39
C PRO A 88 6.02 -14.53 3.33
N LEU A 89 5.61 -14.66 2.06
CA LEU A 89 6.53 -14.75 0.93
C LEU A 89 7.08 -13.38 0.52
N ASN A 90 6.30 -12.32 0.78
CA ASN A 90 6.74 -10.94 0.66
C ASN A 90 6.96 -10.34 2.05
N PRO A 91 7.91 -9.40 2.22
CA PRO A 91 8.08 -8.68 3.47
C PRO A 91 6.76 -8.08 3.97
N ALA A 92 6.38 -8.41 5.19
CA ALA A 92 5.21 -7.92 5.87
C ALA A 92 5.66 -7.09 7.09
N GLU A 93 5.29 -5.83 7.12
CA GLU A 93 5.72 -4.87 8.13
C GLU A 93 4.49 -4.26 8.80
N MET A 94 4.38 -4.44 10.12
CA MET A 94 3.27 -3.93 10.91
C MET A 94 3.74 -2.78 11.79
N VAL A 95 2.96 -1.70 11.84
CA VAL A 95 3.19 -0.60 12.76
C VAL A 95 2.03 -0.53 13.74
N ILE A 96 2.35 -0.48 15.03
CA ILE A 96 1.35 -0.37 16.10
C ILE A 96 1.11 1.11 16.36
N ASP A 97 -0.05 1.62 15.91
CA ASP A 97 -0.41 3.02 16.05
C ASP A 97 -1.92 3.27 16.24
N HIS A 98 -2.77 2.54 15.55
CA HIS A 98 -4.22 2.77 15.54
C HIS A 98 -4.90 2.41 16.87
N SER A 99 -4.36 1.46 17.63
CA SER A 99 -4.90 1.09 18.95
C SER A 99 -4.36 1.95 20.09
N VAL A 100 -3.33 2.75 19.86
CA VAL A 100 -2.68 3.58 20.88
C VAL A 100 -3.59 4.73 21.29
N GLN A 101 -3.81 4.87 22.61
CA GLN A 101 -4.65 5.92 23.18
C GLN A 101 -3.83 6.84 24.07
N ILE A 102 -4.23 8.09 24.15
CA ILE A 102 -3.64 9.08 25.06
C ILE A 102 -4.55 9.23 26.27
N ASP A 103 -4.24 8.53 27.35
CA ASP A 103 -4.98 8.56 28.60
C ASP A 103 -4.48 9.69 29.52
N VAL A 104 -3.21 10.01 29.47
CA VAL A 104 -2.55 11.03 30.29
C VAL A 104 -1.95 12.11 29.39
N PHE A 105 -2.22 13.38 29.70
CA PHE A 105 -1.75 14.53 28.93
C PHE A 105 -1.42 15.72 29.83
N GLY A 106 -0.71 16.73 29.28
CA GLY A 106 -0.40 17.97 29.95
C GLY A 106 0.61 17.86 31.12
N ARG A 107 1.39 16.76 31.18
CA ARG A 107 2.41 16.47 32.21
C ARG A 107 3.72 16.07 31.56
N GLN A 108 4.83 16.24 32.25
CA GLN A 108 6.15 15.85 31.75
C GLN A 108 6.31 14.32 31.63
N ASP A 109 5.67 13.55 32.53
CA ASP A 109 5.70 12.08 32.55
C ASP A 109 4.57 11.44 31.70
N ALA A 110 3.85 12.22 30.89
CA ALA A 110 2.70 11.72 30.15
C ALA A 110 3.07 10.61 29.14
N LEU A 111 4.21 10.74 28.46
CA LEU A 111 4.65 9.74 27.49
C LEU A 111 4.91 8.38 28.16
N GLU A 112 5.69 8.38 29.24
CA GLU A 112 6.04 7.16 30.00
C GLU A 112 4.77 6.48 30.53
N ARG A 113 3.87 7.24 31.15
CA ARG A 113 2.63 6.69 31.69
C ARG A 113 1.70 6.14 30.62
N ASN A 114 1.58 6.80 29.47
CA ASN A 114 0.78 6.26 28.39
C ASN A 114 1.37 4.96 27.82
N MET A 115 2.69 4.83 27.78
CA MET A 115 3.35 3.59 27.38
C MET A 115 3.06 2.46 28.38
N ASP A 116 3.15 2.73 29.68
CA ASP A 116 2.81 1.73 30.72
C ASP A 116 1.36 1.26 30.60
N ILE A 117 0.43 2.19 30.46
CA ILE A 117 -1.01 1.89 30.28
C ILE A 117 -1.25 1.09 28.99
N GLU A 118 -0.56 1.45 27.91
CA GLU A 118 -0.67 0.75 26.63
C GLU A 118 -0.20 -0.70 26.73
N TYR A 119 0.95 -0.96 27.38
CA TYR A 119 1.45 -2.31 27.60
C TYR A 119 0.60 -3.13 28.58
N GLU A 120 0.03 -2.48 29.60
CA GLU A 120 -0.94 -3.13 30.50
C GLU A 120 -2.21 -3.53 29.74
N ARG A 121 -2.76 -2.64 28.94
CA ARG A 121 -4.00 -2.83 28.17
C ARG A 121 -3.88 -3.88 27.08
N ASN A 122 -2.80 -3.86 26.32
CA ASN A 122 -2.59 -4.65 25.11
C ASN A 122 -1.44 -5.67 25.22
N GLY A 123 -0.98 -6.00 26.43
CA GLY A 123 0.18 -6.86 26.67
C GLY A 123 0.05 -8.25 26.03
N GLU A 124 -1.13 -8.85 26.06
CA GLU A 124 -1.38 -10.16 25.43
C GLU A 124 -1.18 -10.10 23.90
N ARG A 125 -1.69 -9.06 23.26
CA ARG A 125 -1.48 -8.80 21.82
C ARG A 125 0.00 -8.64 21.50
N TYR A 126 0.75 -7.93 22.33
CA TYR A 126 2.18 -7.72 22.11
C TYR A 126 3.02 -8.96 22.32
N GLN A 127 2.62 -9.82 23.26
CA GLN A 127 3.23 -11.14 23.42
C GLN A 127 3.03 -12.00 22.16
N PHE A 128 1.80 -12.02 21.62
CA PHE A 128 1.50 -12.70 20.36
C PHE A 128 2.33 -12.18 19.18
N LEU A 129 2.39 -10.87 19.01
CA LEU A 129 3.17 -10.25 17.93
C LEU A 129 4.68 -10.49 18.10
N ARG A 130 5.17 -10.49 19.33
CA ARG A 130 6.57 -10.83 19.63
C ARG A 130 6.89 -12.27 19.25
N TRP A 131 5.99 -13.18 19.56
CA TRP A 131 6.08 -14.57 19.11
C TRP A 131 6.07 -14.63 17.58
N GLY A 132 5.16 -13.94 16.92
CA GLY A 132 5.04 -13.92 15.47
C GLY A 132 6.32 -13.47 14.74
N GLN A 133 7.01 -12.46 15.26
CA GLN A 133 8.30 -12.03 14.71
C GLN A 133 9.39 -13.09 14.79
N GLY A 134 9.33 -13.97 15.80
CA GLY A 134 10.26 -15.09 15.94
C GLY A 134 9.85 -16.32 15.14
N ALA A 135 8.55 -16.52 14.97
CA ALA A 135 7.97 -17.68 14.30
C ALA A 135 7.92 -17.54 12.78
N PHE A 136 7.59 -16.35 12.27
CA PHE A 136 7.46 -16.09 10.84
C PHE A 136 8.70 -15.41 10.27
N GLN A 137 9.16 -15.90 9.13
CA GLN A 137 10.12 -15.21 8.30
C GLN A 137 9.44 -14.03 7.60
N ASN A 138 10.22 -12.99 7.26
CA ASN A 138 9.73 -11.80 6.57
C ASN A 138 8.62 -11.00 7.31
N PHE A 139 8.42 -11.23 8.60
CA PHE A 139 7.47 -10.46 9.40
C PHE A 139 8.20 -9.58 10.42
N LYS A 140 7.87 -8.29 10.46
CA LYS A 140 8.41 -7.31 11.40
C LYS A 140 7.30 -6.47 12.01
N VAL A 141 7.48 -6.10 13.27
CA VAL A 141 6.58 -5.22 14.00
C VAL A 141 7.35 -4.02 14.52
N VAL A 142 6.84 -2.83 14.23
CA VAL A 142 7.29 -1.57 14.82
C VAL A 142 6.45 -1.32 16.07
N PRO A 143 7.08 -1.19 17.26
CA PRO A 143 6.37 -1.09 18.53
C PRO A 143 5.57 0.22 18.65
N PRO A 144 4.61 0.28 19.62
CA PRO A 144 3.86 1.50 19.89
C PRO A 144 4.79 2.65 20.33
N GLY A 145 4.36 3.89 20.12
CA GLY A 145 5.13 5.07 20.47
C GLY A 145 6.23 5.46 19.46
N THR A 146 6.39 4.71 18.37
CA THR A 146 7.37 5.02 17.31
C THR A 146 6.84 6.09 16.33
N GLY A 147 5.54 6.11 16.08
CA GLY A 147 4.90 7.05 15.18
C GLY A 147 3.72 6.43 14.43
N ILE A 148 3.07 7.23 13.60
CA ILE A 148 1.93 6.81 12.78
C ILE A 148 2.44 5.94 11.61
N VAL A 149 1.72 4.88 11.26
CA VAL A 149 2.13 3.87 10.26
C VAL A 149 2.61 4.49 8.95
N HIS A 150 1.93 5.49 8.42
CA HIS A 150 2.29 6.06 7.12
C HIS A 150 3.51 6.97 7.18
N GLN A 151 3.75 7.65 8.31
CA GLN A 151 4.99 8.41 8.55
C GLN A 151 6.16 7.44 8.73
N VAL A 152 6.02 6.43 9.57
CA VAL A 152 7.04 5.38 9.76
C VAL A 152 7.32 4.67 8.43
N ASN A 153 6.29 4.40 7.62
CA ASN A 153 6.47 3.83 6.29
C ASN A 153 7.36 4.72 5.41
N ILE A 154 7.08 6.02 5.32
CA ILE A 154 7.85 6.96 4.49
C ILE A 154 9.28 7.14 5.03
N GLU A 155 9.46 7.22 6.33
CA GLU A 155 10.73 7.59 6.95
C GLU A 155 11.69 6.41 7.13
N TYR A 156 11.15 5.19 7.34
CA TYR A 156 11.95 4.03 7.74
C TYR A 156 11.71 2.76 6.91
N LEU A 157 10.48 2.47 6.50
CA LEU A 157 10.16 1.19 5.87
C LEU A 157 10.29 1.23 4.35
N ALA A 158 9.96 2.35 3.72
CA ALA A 158 10.07 2.50 2.26
C ALA A 158 11.54 2.59 1.84
N ARG A 159 11.97 1.61 1.07
CA ARG A 159 13.36 1.48 0.61
C ARG A 159 13.62 2.15 -0.72
N VAL A 160 12.54 2.56 -1.42
CA VAL A 160 12.54 3.11 -2.79
C VAL A 160 13.08 2.10 -3.82
N THR A 161 14.18 1.44 -3.50
CA THR A 161 14.77 0.34 -4.28
C THR A 161 14.92 -0.89 -3.39
N MET A 162 14.33 -1.98 -3.80
CA MET A 162 14.44 -3.29 -3.17
C MET A 162 15.54 -4.10 -3.84
N THR A 163 16.08 -5.07 -3.10
CA THR A 163 17.05 -6.04 -3.66
C THR A 163 16.67 -7.44 -3.22
N ARG A 164 16.65 -8.38 -4.17
CA ARG A 164 16.45 -9.81 -3.90
C ARG A 164 17.26 -10.62 -4.93
N ASP A 165 17.97 -11.61 -4.48
CA ASP A 165 18.72 -12.55 -5.32
C ASP A 165 19.68 -11.85 -6.33
N GLY A 166 20.29 -10.74 -5.90
CA GLY A 166 21.22 -9.96 -6.72
C GLY A 166 20.56 -9.02 -7.75
N VAL A 167 19.22 -8.95 -7.75
CA VAL A 167 18.47 -8.06 -8.63
C VAL A 167 17.95 -6.86 -7.82
N ALA A 168 18.17 -5.66 -8.34
CA ALA A 168 17.57 -4.42 -7.81
C ALA A 168 16.30 -4.07 -8.58
N TYR A 169 15.24 -3.69 -7.89
CA TYR A 169 13.94 -3.37 -8.46
C TYR A 169 13.21 -2.29 -7.64
N PRO A 170 12.23 -1.58 -8.24
CA PRO A 170 11.47 -0.56 -7.52
C PRO A 170 10.72 -1.14 -6.32
N ASP A 171 10.73 -0.41 -5.20
CA ASP A 171 9.83 -0.68 -4.09
C ASP A 171 8.39 -0.43 -4.52
N THR A 172 7.51 -1.36 -4.20
CA THR A 172 6.07 -1.26 -4.38
C THR A 172 5.36 -1.78 -3.14
N CYS A 173 4.31 -1.09 -2.72
CA CYS A 173 3.69 -1.34 -1.43
C CYS A 173 2.17 -1.47 -1.53
N VAL A 174 1.61 -2.52 -0.99
CA VAL A 174 0.18 -2.55 -0.63
C VAL A 174 0.04 -2.47 0.88
N GLY A 175 -1.05 -1.89 1.34
CA GLY A 175 -1.28 -1.76 2.78
C GLY A 175 -2.74 -1.92 3.14
N THR A 176 -2.99 -2.34 4.38
CA THR A 176 -4.33 -2.54 4.93
C THR A 176 -5.06 -1.24 5.28
N ASP A 177 -4.48 -0.11 4.93
CA ASP A 177 -5.04 1.22 5.20
C ASP A 177 -5.12 2.07 3.92
N SER A 178 -6.18 2.88 3.81
CA SER A 178 -6.40 3.74 2.64
C SER A 178 -5.31 4.81 2.46
N HIS A 179 -4.63 5.22 3.54
CA HIS A 179 -3.55 6.22 3.48
C HIS A 179 -2.19 5.63 3.09
N THR A 180 -2.11 4.35 2.76
CA THR A 180 -0.89 3.71 2.21
C THR A 180 -0.34 4.47 1.00
N THR A 181 -1.20 5.14 0.24
CA THR A 181 -0.81 6.01 -0.89
C THR A 181 0.06 7.20 -0.50
N MET A 182 0.23 7.54 0.78
CA MET A 182 1.21 8.55 1.20
C MET A 182 2.63 8.20 0.73
N VAL A 183 2.96 6.92 0.59
CA VAL A 183 4.27 6.46 0.11
C VAL A 183 4.57 6.90 -1.33
N ASN A 184 3.54 7.21 -2.12
CA ASN A 184 3.73 7.75 -3.47
C ASN A 184 4.47 9.11 -3.48
N GLY A 185 4.45 9.83 -2.35
CA GLY A 185 5.26 11.04 -2.18
C GLY A 185 6.78 10.83 -2.33
N LEU A 186 7.26 9.60 -2.08
CA LEU A 186 8.65 9.17 -2.33
C LEU A 186 8.87 8.67 -3.77
N GLY A 187 7.83 8.54 -4.58
CA GLY A 187 7.90 7.87 -5.87
C GLY A 187 7.80 6.34 -5.79
N VAL A 188 7.42 5.80 -4.64
CA VAL A 188 7.10 4.38 -4.46
C VAL A 188 5.65 4.14 -4.85
N LEU A 189 5.40 3.22 -5.76
CA LEU A 189 4.04 2.88 -6.17
C LEU A 189 3.35 2.10 -5.05
N GLY A 190 2.30 2.69 -4.48
CA GLY A 190 1.59 2.08 -3.36
C GLY A 190 0.14 2.48 -3.27
N TRP A 191 -0.70 1.55 -2.78
CA TRP A 191 -2.13 1.78 -2.52
C TRP A 191 -2.68 0.90 -1.40
N GLY A 192 -3.87 1.27 -0.91
CA GLY A 192 -4.60 0.51 0.09
C GLY A 192 -5.37 -0.66 -0.51
N VAL A 193 -5.40 -1.76 0.22
CA VAL A 193 -6.15 -2.97 -0.09
C VAL A 193 -6.95 -3.42 1.14
N GLY A 194 -7.89 -4.32 0.96
CA GLY A 194 -8.58 -4.97 2.08
C GLY A 194 -7.66 -5.92 2.86
N GLY A 195 -8.03 -6.27 4.10
CA GLY A 195 -7.26 -7.20 4.93
C GLY A 195 -7.00 -8.54 4.26
N ILE A 196 -8.04 -9.14 3.66
CA ILE A 196 -7.95 -10.42 2.92
C ILE A 196 -7.01 -10.29 1.71
N GLU A 197 -7.05 -9.17 0.99
CA GLU A 197 -6.16 -8.94 -0.16
C GLU A 197 -4.70 -8.77 0.29
N ALA A 198 -4.48 -8.11 1.43
CA ALA A 198 -3.15 -7.97 2.02
C ALA A 198 -2.60 -9.35 2.45
N GLU A 199 -3.43 -10.19 3.05
CA GLU A 199 -3.08 -11.55 3.44
C GLU A 199 -2.75 -12.41 2.22
N ALA A 200 -3.57 -12.35 1.17
CA ALA A 200 -3.29 -13.03 -0.09
C ALA A 200 -1.96 -12.57 -0.70
N ALA A 201 -1.68 -11.27 -0.68
CA ALA A 201 -0.41 -10.71 -1.14
C ALA A 201 0.79 -11.17 -0.29
N MET A 202 0.63 -11.28 1.04
CA MET A 202 1.66 -11.86 1.91
C MET A 202 1.96 -13.32 1.56
N LEU A 203 0.93 -14.09 1.21
CA LEU A 203 1.05 -15.50 0.79
C LEU A 203 1.50 -15.68 -0.67
N GLY A 204 1.89 -14.58 -1.33
CA GLY A 204 2.44 -14.61 -2.68
C GLY A 204 1.39 -14.62 -3.79
N GLN A 205 0.12 -14.45 -3.48
CA GLN A 205 -0.90 -14.29 -4.51
C GLN A 205 -0.79 -12.89 -5.13
N PRO A 206 -0.74 -12.79 -6.45
CA PRO A 206 -0.72 -11.47 -7.10
C PRO A 206 -2.08 -10.78 -7.00
N VAL A 207 -2.04 -9.45 -6.99
CA VAL A 207 -3.24 -8.60 -7.03
C VAL A 207 -3.66 -8.40 -8.48
N SER A 208 -4.89 -8.81 -8.82
CA SER A 208 -5.46 -8.59 -10.15
C SER A 208 -5.90 -7.14 -10.32
N MET A 209 -5.51 -6.53 -11.42
CA MET A 209 -5.93 -5.17 -11.77
C MET A 209 -6.00 -4.98 -13.29
N LEU A 210 -6.91 -4.13 -13.74
CA LEU A 210 -6.90 -3.66 -15.14
C LEU A 210 -5.69 -2.76 -15.35
N ILE A 211 -5.07 -2.84 -16.54
CA ILE A 211 -4.02 -1.88 -16.95
C ILE A 211 -4.64 -0.47 -16.88
N PRO A 212 -4.15 0.41 -15.96
CA PRO A 212 -4.82 1.69 -15.71
C PRO A 212 -4.55 2.71 -16.81
N LYS A 213 -5.48 3.63 -17.02
CA LYS A 213 -5.17 4.91 -17.69
C LYS A 213 -4.26 5.75 -16.81
N VAL A 214 -3.43 6.56 -17.43
CA VAL A 214 -2.52 7.47 -16.72
C VAL A 214 -2.84 8.91 -17.11
N VAL A 215 -3.01 9.77 -16.10
CA VAL A 215 -3.24 11.21 -16.23
C VAL A 215 -2.01 11.95 -15.76
N GLY A 216 -1.43 12.78 -16.63
CA GLY A 216 -0.32 13.65 -16.26
C GLY A 216 -0.83 14.96 -15.65
N PHE A 217 -0.33 15.30 -14.44
CA PHE A 217 -0.62 16.58 -13.79
C PHE A 217 0.66 17.44 -13.75
N LYS A 218 0.68 18.53 -14.53
CA LYS A 218 1.86 19.40 -14.62
C LYS A 218 1.87 20.45 -13.53
N LEU A 219 2.93 20.45 -12.71
CA LEU A 219 3.21 21.49 -11.73
C LEU A 219 4.26 22.46 -12.28
N THR A 220 4.00 23.75 -12.17
CA THR A 220 4.90 24.84 -12.62
C THR A 220 4.98 25.94 -11.59
N GLY A 221 6.13 26.58 -11.48
CA GLY A 221 6.35 27.67 -10.53
C GLY A 221 6.53 27.18 -9.10
N SER A 222 6.23 28.03 -8.15
CA SER A 222 6.35 27.78 -6.71
C SER A 222 5.07 28.13 -5.97
N ILE A 223 4.92 27.61 -4.75
CA ILE A 223 3.77 27.90 -3.89
C ILE A 223 3.82 29.38 -3.49
N PRO A 224 2.74 30.18 -3.74
CA PRO A 224 2.74 31.60 -3.38
C PRO A 224 2.87 31.83 -1.88
N ALA A 225 3.52 32.90 -1.50
CA ALA A 225 3.60 33.30 -0.10
C ALA A 225 2.20 33.48 0.50
N GLY A 226 1.97 32.92 1.69
CA GLY A 226 0.69 32.93 2.38
C GLY A 226 -0.24 31.76 2.02
N SER A 227 0.08 30.95 1.01
CA SER A 227 -0.61 29.70 0.75
C SER A 227 -0.08 28.56 1.61
N THR A 228 -0.96 27.72 2.09
CA THR A 228 -0.62 26.54 2.89
C THR A 228 -0.54 25.27 2.04
N ALA A 229 0.05 24.22 2.59
CA ALA A 229 0.00 22.89 1.97
C ALA A 229 -1.43 22.42 1.70
N THR A 230 -2.36 22.74 2.61
CA THR A 230 -3.77 22.38 2.48
C THR A 230 -4.41 23.06 1.28
N ASP A 231 -4.11 24.34 1.00
CA ASP A 231 -4.63 25.04 -0.16
C ASP A 231 -4.20 24.38 -1.46
N VAL A 232 -2.92 24.00 -1.55
CA VAL A 232 -2.36 23.29 -2.71
C VAL A 232 -3.03 21.93 -2.89
N VAL A 233 -3.14 21.14 -1.83
CA VAL A 233 -3.74 19.81 -1.86
C VAL A 233 -5.21 19.88 -2.28
N LEU A 234 -6.00 20.80 -1.71
CA LEU A 234 -7.41 20.96 -2.03
C LEU A 234 -7.61 21.43 -3.47
N THR A 235 -6.77 22.36 -3.96
CA THR A 235 -6.80 22.83 -5.33
C THR A 235 -6.53 21.70 -6.32
N ILE A 236 -5.47 20.93 -6.12
CA ILE A 236 -5.12 19.79 -6.96
C ILE A 236 -6.24 18.75 -6.94
N THR A 237 -6.77 18.44 -5.75
CA THR A 237 -7.84 17.45 -5.59
C THR A 237 -9.11 17.90 -6.33
N GLN A 238 -9.47 19.18 -6.25
CA GLN A 238 -10.61 19.73 -6.97
C GLN A 238 -10.44 19.61 -8.48
N MET A 239 -9.28 20.02 -9.01
CA MET A 239 -8.98 19.95 -10.44
C MET A 239 -9.06 18.51 -10.96
N LEU A 240 -8.45 17.55 -10.24
CA LEU A 240 -8.44 16.15 -10.63
C LEU A 240 -9.82 15.49 -10.52
N ARG A 241 -10.63 15.88 -9.52
CA ARG A 241 -12.04 15.44 -9.43
C ARG A 241 -12.88 15.94 -10.60
N GLN A 242 -12.71 17.19 -10.99
CA GLN A 242 -13.39 17.77 -12.16
C GLN A 242 -12.97 17.08 -13.46
N HIS A 243 -11.69 16.70 -13.59
CA HIS A 243 -11.18 15.97 -14.74
C HIS A 243 -11.67 14.50 -14.77
N GLY A 244 -12.00 13.92 -13.63
CA GLY A 244 -12.47 12.54 -13.53
C GLY A 244 -11.33 11.51 -13.57
N VAL A 245 -10.61 11.34 -12.44
CA VAL A 245 -9.45 10.45 -12.30
C VAL A 245 -9.76 9.12 -11.59
N VAL A 246 -11.02 8.81 -11.34
CA VAL A 246 -11.42 7.55 -10.70
C VAL A 246 -10.95 6.36 -11.52
N GLY A 247 -10.20 5.45 -10.92
CA GLY A 247 -9.64 4.27 -11.60
C GLY A 247 -8.47 4.57 -12.54
N LYS A 248 -7.87 5.76 -12.44
CA LYS A 248 -6.69 6.16 -13.21
C LYS A 248 -5.49 6.40 -12.29
N PHE A 249 -4.29 6.21 -12.81
CA PHE A 249 -3.08 6.69 -12.14
C PHE A 249 -2.85 8.15 -12.45
N VAL A 250 -2.29 8.90 -11.50
CA VAL A 250 -1.93 10.31 -11.70
C VAL A 250 -0.42 10.47 -11.53
N GLU A 251 0.25 10.94 -12.58
CA GLU A 251 1.68 11.24 -12.53
C GLU A 251 1.91 12.75 -12.48
N PHE A 252 2.61 13.21 -11.46
CA PHE A 252 3.00 14.60 -11.30
C PHE A 252 4.34 14.85 -12.02
N TYR A 253 4.40 15.91 -12.82
CA TYR A 253 5.59 16.27 -13.55
C TYR A 253 5.76 17.79 -13.68
N GLY A 254 6.87 18.24 -14.22
CA GLY A 254 7.20 19.63 -14.37
C GLY A 254 8.15 20.16 -13.28
N ASN A 255 8.64 21.38 -13.47
CA ASN A 255 9.64 21.99 -12.59
C ASN A 255 9.09 22.35 -11.20
N GLY A 256 7.77 22.54 -11.06
CA GLY A 256 7.14 22.79 -9.76
C GLY A 256 7.10 21.59 -8.83
N VAL A 257 7.37 20.36 -9.29
CA VAL A 257 7.39 19.16 -8.42
C VAL A 257 8.50 19.28 -7.38
N ALA A 258 9.65 19.81 -7.73
CA ALA A 258 10.77 19.99 -6.82
C ALA A 258 10.47 21.00 -5.69
N GLU A 259 9.56 21.94 -5.94
CA GLU A 259 9.15 22.98 -4.99
C GLU A 259 8.13 22.46 -3.95
N VAL A 260 7.59 21.25 -4.13
CA VAL A 260 6.65 20.64 -3.20
C VAL A 260 7.40 19.73 -2.22
N PRO A 261 7.45 20.07 -0.91
CA PRO A 261 8.09 19.24 0.10
C PRO A 261 7.49 17.82 0.17
N LEU A 262 8.28 16.85 0.61
CA LEU A 262 7.88 15.45 0.72
C LEU A 262 6.57 15.27 1.49
N ALA A 263 6.42 15.92 2.64
CA ALA A 263 5.21 15.84 3.46
C ALA A 263 3.95 16.29 2.70
N ASN A 264 4.08 17.35 1.88
CA ASN A 264 2.97 17.85 1.06
C ASN A 264 2.66 16.89 -0.09
N ARG A 265 3.68 16.29 -0.73
CA ARG A 265 3.50 15.24 -1.75
C ARG A 265 2.78 14.01 -1.17
N ALA A 266 3.13 13.59 0.04
CA ALA A 266 2.47 12.50 0.74
C ALA A 266 0.99 12.82 1.03
N THR A 267 0.69 14.05 1.45
CA THR A 267 -0.69 14.52 1.68
C THR A 267 -1.50 14.55 0.38
N ILE A 268 -0.90 14.98 -0.73
CA ILE A 268 -1.54 14.92 -2.06
C ILE A 268 -1.89 13.46 -2.40
N GLY A 269 -0.96 12.52 -2.22
CA GLY A 269 -1.17 11.10 -2.47
C GLY A 269 -2.39 10.54 -1.73
N THR A 270 -2.53 10.86 -0.45
CA THR A 270 -3.67 10.46 0.39
C THR A 270 -5.00 11.05 -0.08
N CYS A 271 -5.05 12.35 -0.36
CA CYS A 271 -6.28 13.02 -0.76
C CYS A 271 -6.78 12.55 -2.14
N LEU A 272 -5.88 12.15 -3.03
CA LEU A 272 -6.24 11.61 -4.33
C LEU A 272 -6.85 10.21 -4.23
N GLN A 273 -6.38 9.36 -3.35
CA GLN A 273 -6.96 8.04 -3.15
C GLN A 273 -8.42 8.11 -2.70
N SER A 274 -8.75 8.97 -1.75
CA SER A 274 -10.14 9.17 -1.33
C SER A 274 -11.06 9.63 -2.47
N SER A 275 -10.46 10.13 -3.55
CA SER A 275 -11.15 10.58 -4.77
C SER A 275 -11.19 9.52 -5.87
N ALA A 276 -10.25 8.57 -5.89
CA ALA A 276 -10.04 7.58 -6.95
C ALA A 276 -10.61 6.19 -6.63
N GLN A 277 -10.79 5.86 -5.36
CA GLN A 277 -11.33 4.56 -4.95
C GLN A 277 -12.83 4.62 -4.67
N ARG A 278 -13.62 4.33 -5.71
CA ARG A 278 -14.77 3.43 -5.53
C ARG A 278 -14.35 2.10 -6.16
N PRO A 279 -14.24 1.01 -5.39
CA PRO A 279 -14.09 -0.29 -6.00
C PRO A 279 -15.28 -0.50 -6.91
N ARG A 280 -15.05 -0.75 -8.20
CA ARG A 280 -16.08 -1.41 -9.01
C ARG A 280 -16.22 -2.80 -8.39
N ALA A 281 -17.27 -2.97 -7.59
CA ALA A 281 -17.76 -4.28 -7.27
C ALA A 281 -17.93 -5.01 -8.61
N SER A 282 -17.26 -6.13 -8.76
CA SER A 282 -17.54 -7.08 -9.81
C SER A 282 -19.06 -7.38 -9.80
N PRO A 283 -19.73 -7.54 -10.94
CA PRO A 283 -21.15 -7.82 -10.99
C PRO A 283 -21.39 -9.30 -10.65
N SER A 284 -21.29 -9.66 -9.39
CA SER A 284 -21.82 -10.91 -8.86
C SER A 284 -22.16 -10.72 -7.40
N THR A 285 -23.38 -10.38 -7.19
CA THR A 285 -24.33 -10.52 -6.10
C THR A 285 -25.12 -9.25 -5.91
N ALA A 286 -26.11 -9.06 -6.77
CA ALA A 286 -27.27 -8.26 -6.43
C ALA A 286 -28.04 -9.02 -5.35
N SER A 287 -27.89 -8.65 -4.08
CA SER A 287 -28.93 -8.83 -3.09
C SER A 287 -29.43 -7.45 -2.69
N ARG A 288 -30.63 -7.16 -3.16
CA ARG A 288 -31.45 -6.09 -2.68
C ARG A 288 -31.64 -6.24 -1.16
N SER A 289 -31.32 -5.24 -0.39
CA SER A 289 -32.07 -4.99 0.84
C SER A 289 -32.67 -3.61 0.73
N THR A 290 -33.94 -3.62 0.52
CA THR A 290 -34.90 -2.53 0.64
C THR A 290 -35.13 -2.24 2.13
N THR A 291 -35.40 -0.95 2.45
CA THR A 291 -36.15 -0.45 3.61
C THR A 291 -35.30 -0.22 4.87
N CYS A 292 -35.36 0.90 5.56
CA CYS A 292 -36.49 1.77 5.93
C CYS A 292 -36.05 3.16 6.36
N ALA A 293 -36.93 4.08 6.04
CA ALA A 293 -37.55 5.21 6.73
C ALA A 293 -36.64 6.18 7.49
#